data_f4031107d28001065a090d291e87347b
#
_entry.id   f4031107d28001065a090d291e87347b
#
_cell.length_a   1.000
_cell.length_b   1.000
_cell.length_c   1.000
_cell.angle_alpha   90.00
_cell.angle_beta   90.00
_cell.angle_gamma   90.00
#
_symmetry.space_group_name_H-M   'P 1'
#
loop_
_entity.id
_entity.type
_entity.pdbx_description
1 polymer ?
#
loop_
_entity_poly.entity_id
_entity_poly.type
_entity_poly.pdbx_seq_one_letter_code
_entity_poly.pdbx_strand_id
1 'polypeptide(L)'
;MPLTQPIPADTVDGTSAVLWRNRIQIPIHEPLIQKYIRFYQGEGRRTFSEAMEKGNNCLPRMTEILESQGVPAEMVSIVFVESRFEKNASYRGAGGYWQMMAGTARKMGLRVDRWVDERRDPIKSTKAAAKYLRTLHDHYDSWLLALAAYNAGDRPIGCVARKCCVKDGELYGRMLPARSAVYVSKVLAAMHLMREPEKYGFECPNYCKPTEFDPVLVNTPLQLEEVATWIDVPVGRLQELNPSLRLDAMLPGSGFALRLPPGSREKFDLAYEEHSRR
;
A
#
# COMPACT_ATOMS: atom_id res chain seq x y z
N MET A 1 5.14 18.08 -31.39
CA MET A 1 4.05 18.91 -30.81
C MET A 1 3.27 18.07 -29.84
N PRO A 2 3.28 18.35 -28.56
CA PRO A 2 2.43 17.69 -27.58
C PRO A 2 1.23 18.58 -27.29
N LEU A 3 0.04 18.03 -27.35
CA LEU A 3 -1.16 18.65 -26.80
C LEU A 3 -1.71 17.74 -25.72
N THR A 4 -1.23 17.96 -24.51
CA THR A 4 -1.93 17.54 -23.29
C THR A 4 -3.09 18.48 -23.07
N GLN A 5 -4.30 18.02 -23.37
CA GLN A 5 -5.50 18.69 -22.91
C GLN A 5 -5.67 18.41 -21.40
N PRO A 6 -6.04 19.41 -20.58
CA PRO A 6 -6.39 19.21 -19.19
C PRO A 6 -7.69 18.42 -19.10
N ILE A 7 -7.68 17.36 -18.28
CA ILE A 7 -8.84 16.55 -17.96
C ILE A 7 -9.80 17.41 -17.11
N PRO A 8 -11.09 17.53 -17.46
CA PRO A 8 -12.04 18.28 -16.66
C PRO A 8 -12.16 17.66 -15.26
N ALA A 9 -12.18 18.54 -14.26
CA ALA A 9 -12.50 18.20 -12.89
C ALA A 9 -13.99 17.91 -12.78
N ASP A 10 -14.38 16.67 -13.06
CA ASP A 10 -15.74 16.22 -12.76
C ASP A 10 -15.85 15.97 -11.25
N THR A 11 -16.79 16.65 -10.68
CA THR A 11 -17.25 16.58 -9.30
C THR A 11 -17.39 15.13 -8.84
N VAL A 12 -16.50 14.73 -7.92
CA VAL A 12 -16.50 13.39 -7.33
C VAL A 12 -17.66 13.30 -6.35
N ASP A 13 -18.78 12.79 -6.83
CA ASP A 13 -19.76 12.14 -5.98
C ASP A 13 -19.11 10.84 -5.48
N GLY A 14 -19.08 10.64 -4.15
CA GLY A 14 -18.21 9.70 -3.44
C GLY A 14 -18.48 8.21 -3.69
N THR A 15 -18.51 7.79 -4.95
CA THR A 15 -18.83 6.42 -5.32
C THR A 15 -17.59 5.64 -5.83
N SER A 16 -17.55 4.38 -5.44
CA SER A 16 -16.59 3.32 -5.72
C SER A 16 -16.03 3.25 -7.17
N ALA A 17 -16.69 3.89 -8.16
CA ALA A 17 -16.36 3.79 -9.58
C ALA A 17 -15.03 4.49 -9.98
N VAL A 18 -14.55 5.44 -9.19
CA VAL A 18 -13.36 6.24 -9.52
C VAL A 18 -12.05 5.49 -9.27
N LEU A 19 -12.05 4.47 -8.40
CA LEU A 19 -10.87 3.76 -7.96
C LEU A 19 -10.34 2.70 -8.95
N TRP A 20 -11.08 2.39 -10.05
CA TRP A 20 -10.81 1.19 -10.85
C TRP A 20 -10.72 1.48 -12.36
N ARG A 21 -9.82 2.36 -12.80
CA ARG A 21 -9.72 2.80 -14.20
C ARG A 21 -9.00 1.81 -15.13
N ASN A 22 -7.96 1.14 -14.65
CA ASN A 22 -7.17 0.17 -15.42
C ASN A 22 -7.48 -1.25 -14.96
N ARG A 23 -8.58 -1.83 -15.43
CA ARG A 23 -9.07 -3.12 -14.95
C ARG A 23 -8.24 -4.29 -15.45
N ILE A 24 -7.72 -5.08 -14.50
CA ILE A 24 -7.13 -6.38 -14.79
C ILE A 24 -8.27 -7.35 -15.14
N GLN A 25 -8.08 -8.14 -16.20
CA GLN A 25 -9.02 -9.22 -16.51
C GLN A 25 -8.89 -10.32 -15.46
N ILE A 26 -9.99 -10.58 -14.74
CA ILE A 26 -10.05 -11.63 -13.72
C ILE A 26 -10.79 -12.81 -14.30
N PRO A 27 -10.14 -14.00 -14.43
CA PRO A 27 -10.81 -15.22 -14.90
C PRO A 27 -11.69 -15.79 -13.78
N ILE A 28 -12.82 -15.13 -13.53
CA ILE A 28 -13.72 -15.46 -12.40
C ILE A 28 -14.27 -16.88 -12.42
N HIS A 29 -14.26 -17.56 -13.58
CA HIS A 29 -14.73 -18.93 -13.72
C HIS A 29 -13.72 -19.97 -13.22
N GLU A 30 -12.49 -19.58 -12.95
CA GLU A 30 -11.46 -20.47 -12.42
C GLU A 30 -11.85 -21.00 -11.02
N PRO A 31 -11.81 -22.33 -10.82
CA PRO A 31 -12.31 -22.96 -9.59
C PRO A 31 -11.64 -22.42 -8.32
N LEU A 32 -10.34 -22.10 -8.42
CA LEU A 32 -9.57 -21.61 -7.28
C LEU A 32 -9.95 -20.17 -6.89
N ILE A 33 -10.23 -19.32 -7.87
CA ILE A 33 -10.75 -17.96 -7.62
C ILE A 33 -12.13 -18.03 -6.98
N GLN A 34 -13.03 -18.84 -7.56
CA GLN A 34 -14.35 -19.08 -7.02
C GLN A 34 -14.34 -19.60 -5.58
N LYS A 35 -13.37 -20.49 -5.27
CA LYS A 35 -13.15 -20.96 -3.90
C LYS A 35 -12.89 -19.79 -2.94
N TYR A 36 -12.00 -18.83 -3.32
CA TYR A 36 -11.66 -17.71 -2.44
C TYR A 36 -12.75 -16.64 -2.40
N ILE A 37 -13.50 -16.42 -3.47
CA ILE A 37 -14.70 -15.56 -3.44
C ILE A 37 -15.69 -16.12 -2.40
N ARG A 38 -16.02 -17.41 -2.46
CA ARG A 38 -16.91 -18.04 -1.47
C ARG A 38 -16.34 -18.01 -0.06
N PHE A 39 -15.03 -18.22 0.10
CA PHE A 39 -14.37 -18.11 1.40
C PHE A 39 -14.53 -16.71 2.01
N TYR A 40 -14.26 -15.65 1.25
CA TYR A 40 -14.40 -14.29 1.76
C TYR A 40 -15.87 -13.89 2.00
N GLN A 41 -16.81 -14.46 1.28
CA GLN A 41 -18.25 -14.27 1.55
C GLN A 41 -18.76 -15.06 2.77
N GLY A 42 -18.12 -16.16 3.13
CA GLY A 42 -18.47 -17.06 4.23
C GLY A 42 -17.55 -16.90 5.44
N GLU A 43 -16.69 -17.88 5.68
CA GLU A 43 -15.79 -17.95 6.86
C GLU A 43 -14.87 -16.71 6.98
N GLY A 44 -14.39 -16.19 5.87
CA GLY A 44 -13.52 -15.01 5.80
C GLY A 44 -14.25 -13.68 5.81
N ARG A 45 -15.59 -13.65 5.87
CA ARG A 45 -16.40 -12.43 5.73
C ARG A 45 -16.03 -11.34 6.72
N ARG A 46 -15.96 -11.70 7.99
CA ARG A 46 -15.59 -10.75 9.05
C ARG A 46 -14.20 -10.16 8.81
N THR A 47 -13.23 -11.01 8.48
CA THR A 47 -11.86 -10.57 8.18
C THR A 47 -11.80 -9.62 6.99
N PHE A 48 -12.61 -9.89 5.95
CA PHE A 48 -12.68 -9.02 4.78
C PHE A 48 -13.28 -7.64 5.14
N SER A 49 -14.41 -7.62 5.84
CA SER A 49 -15.08 -6.36 6.25
C SER A 49 -14.19 -5.52 7.17
N GLU A 50 -13.59 -6.12 8.22
CA GLU A 50 -12.68 -5.42 9.13
C GLU A 50 -11.44 -4.85 8.41
N ALA A 51 -10.92 -5.57 7.41
CA ALA A 51 -9.79 -5.09 6.63
C ALA A 51 -10.17 -3.93 5.72
N MET A 52 -11.35 -3.96 5.10
CA MET A 52 -11.86 -2.86 4.28
C MET A 52 -12.08 -1.60 5.13
N GLU A 53 -12.63 -1.74 6.33
CA GLU A 53 -12.79 -0.64 7.28
C GLU A 53 -11.44 -0.01 7.67
N LYS A 54 -10.43 -0.83 8.01
CA LYS A 54 -9.07 -0.34 8.29
C LYS A 54 -8.45 0.36 7.09
N GLY A 55 -8.76 -0.09 5.89
CA GLY A 55 -8.29 0.49 4.63
C GLY A 55 -8.88 1.86 4.31
N ASN A 56 -10.03 2.24 4.88
CA ASN A 56 -10.79 3.44 4.52
C ASN A 56 -9.96 4.72 4.47
N ASN A 57 -9.00 4.88 5.39
CA ASN A 57 -8.17 6.09 5.49
C ASN A 57 -7.01 6.14 4.49
N CYS A 58 -6.55 5.01 3.97
CA CYS A 58 -5.35 4.95 3.15
C CYS A 58 -5.59 4.42 1.73
N LEU A 59 -6.63 3.64 1.53
CA LEU A 59 -6.91 2.98 0.25
C LEU A 59 -7.06 3.97 -0.91
N PRO A 60 -7.81 5.09 -0.81
CA PRO A 60 -7.91 6.05 -1.92
C PRO A 60 -6.54 6.59 -2.32
N ARG A 61 -5.70 6.96 -1.35
CA ARG A 61 -4.37 7.49 -1.64
C ARG A 61 -3.42 6.44 -2.19
N MET A 62 -3.54 5.19 -1.74
CA MET A 62 -2.76 4.09 -2.28
C MET A 62 -3.11 3.81 -3.74
N THR A 63 -4.39 3.83 -4.11
CA THR A 63 -4.84 3.62 -5.50
C THR A 63 -4.38 4.74 -6.43
N GLU A 64 -4.48 6.00 -6.01
CA GLU A 64 -3.95 7.15 -6.76
C GLU A 64 -2.43 7.02 -7.02
N ILE A 65 -1.67 6.59 -6.01
CA ILE A 65 -0.22 6.39 -6.15
C ILE A 65 0.09 5.28 -7.15
N LEU A 66 -0.63 4.16 -7.10
CA LEU A 66 -0.47 3.07 -8.07
C LEU A 66 -0.71 3.55 -9.49
N GLU A 67 -1.85 4.20 -9.73
CA GLU A 67 -2.22 4.74 -11.06
C GLU A 67 -1.21 5.76 -11.55
N SER A 68 -0.75 6.68 -10.70
CA SER A 68 0.25 7.69 -11.07
C SER A 68 1.59 7.10 -11.53
N GLN A 69 1.87 5.84 -11.17
CA GLN A 69 3.05 5.10 -11.58
C GLN A 69 2.77 4.04 -12.66
N GLY A 70 1.59 4.09 -13.28
CA GLY A 70 1.19 3.16 -14.35
C GLY A 70 0.93 1.74 -13.88
N VAL A 71 0.59 1.56 -12.59
CA VAL A 71 0.20 0.29 -12.00
C VAL A 71 -1.32 0.28 -11.82
N PRO A 72 -2.04 -0.78 -12.21
CA PRO A 72 -3.47 -0.86 -11.99
C PRO A 72 -3.85 -0.64 -10.52
N ALA A 73 -4.82 0.23 -10.27
CA ALA A 73 -5.28 0.57 -8.91
C ALA A 73 -5.68 -0.66 -8.10
N GLU A 74 -6.27 -1.64 -8.78
CA GLU A 74 -6.72 -2.90 -8.20
C GLU A 74 -5.60 -3.72 -7.54
N MET A 75 -4.34 -3.46 -7.87
CA MET A 75 -3.18 -4.09 -7.20
C MET A 75 -3.12 -3.75 -5.70
N VAL A 76 -3.86 -2.75 -5.23
CA VAL A 76 -4.01 -2.49 -3.79
C VAL A 76 -4.60 -3.69 -3.03
N SER A 77 -5.30 -4.59 -3.71
CA SER A 77 -5.80 -5.86 -3.14
C SER A 77 -4.69 -6.77 -2.60
N ILE A 78 -3.44 -6.57 -3.04
CA ILE A 78 -2.25 -7.20 -2.43
C ILE A 78 -2.17 -6.85 -0.95
N VAL A 79 -2.39 -5.58 -0.59
CA VAL A 79 -2.33 -5.13 0.81
C VAL A 79 -3.34 -5.85 1.69
N PHE A 80 -4.54 -6.10 1.15
CA PHE A 80 -5.53 -6.91 1.86
C PHE A 80 -5.01 -8.33 2.15
N VAL A 81 -4.45 -9.00 1.16
CA VAL A 81 -3.98 -10.39 1.29
C VAL A 81 -2.74 -10.48 2.18
N GLU A 82 -1.83 -9.51 2.10
CA GLU A 82 -0.55 -9.50 2.81
C GLU A 82 -0.69 -9.07 4.27
N SER A 83 -1.39 -8.00 4.54
CA SER A 83 -1.42 -7.38 5.87
C SER A 83 -2.82 -7.09 6.41
N ARG A 84 -3.88 -7.19 5.61
CA ARG A 84 -5.23 -6.72 5.98
C ARG A 84 -5.22 -5.25 6.39
N PHE A 85 -4.44 -4.43 5.70
CA PHE A 85 -4.18 -3.01 6.00
C PHE A 85 -3.57 -2.74 7.38
N GLU A 86 -2.88 -3.73 7.98
CA GLU A 86 -2.16 -3.56 9.24
C GLU A 86 -0.75 -3.00 9.02
N LYS A 87 -0.51 -1.75 9.49
CA LYS A 87 0.81 -1.09 9.37
C LYS A 87 1.94 -1.82 10.09
N ASN A 88 1.62 -2.50 11.19
CA ASN A 88 2.58 -3.22 12.04
C ASN A 88 2.71 -4.70 11.68
N ALA A 89 2.03 -5.17 10.63
CA ALA A 89 2.14 -6.55 10.20
C ALA A 89 3.61 -6.92 9.92
N SER A 90 4.04 -8.06 10.44
CA SER A 90 5.39 -8.59 10.23
C SER A 90 5.36 -10.11 10.23
N TYR A 91 5.95 -10.71 9.21
CA TYR A 91 6.08 -12.15 9.10
C TYR A 91 7.39 -12.54 8.41
N ARG A 92 8.23 -13.30 9.10
CA ARG A 92 9.51 -13.82 8.56
C ARG A 92 10.40 -12.75 7.90
N GLY A 93 10.43 -11.54 8.46
CA GLY A 93 11.23 -10.43 7.94
C GLY A 93 10.54 -9.55 6.89
N ALA A 94 9.41 -9.99 6.35
CA ALA A 94 8.50 -9.10 5.62
C ALA A 94 7.80 -8.15 6.58
N GLY A 95 7.41 -6.96 6.15
CA GLY A 95 6.77 -5.99 7.05
C GLY A 95 5.95 -4.91 6.36
N GLY A 96 5.07 -4.29 7.16
CA GLY A 96 4.21 -3.18 6.77
C GLY A 96 3.04 -3.60 5.86
N TYR A 97 2.39 -2.62 5.29
CA TYR A 97 1.19 -2.81 4.47
C TYR A 97 1.38 -3.82 3.32
N TRP A 98 2.49 -3.72 2.62
CA TRP A 98 2.80 -4.50 1.41
C TRP A 98 3.63 -5.75 1.69
N GLN A 99 3.95 -6.05 2.96
CA GLN A 99 4.77 -7.19 3.40
C GLN A 99 6.06 -7.36 2.58
N MET A 100 6.74 -6.25 2.28
CA MET A 100 8.01 -6.27 1.56
C MET A 100 9.14 -6.75 2.48
N MET A 101 10.03 -7.58 1.94
CA MET A 101 11.29 -7.90 2.61
C MET A 101 12.17 -6.64 2.74
N ALA A 102 12.88 -6.47 3.85
CA ALA A 102 13.71 -5.29 4.10
C ALA A 102 14.72 -5.01 2.98
N GLY A 103 15.33 -6.06 2.39
CA GLY A 103 16.24 -5.93 1.25
C GLY A 103 15.58 -5.37 0.00
N THR A 104 14.38 -5.86 -0.33
CA THR A 104 13.58 -5.35 -1.46
C THR A 104 13.14 -3.91 -1.20
N ALA A 105 12.67 -3.61 0.00
CA ALA A 105 12.23 -2.28 0.39
C ALA A 105 13.35 -1.24 0.22
N ARG A 106 14.57 -1.55 0.69
CA ARG A 106 15.73 -0.66 0.52
C ARG A 106 16.10 -0.48 -0.96
N LYS A 107 16.07 -1.52 -1.79
CA LYS A 107 16.30 -1.43 -3.25
C LYS A 107 15.26 -0.53 -3.93
N MET A 108 14.04 -0.50 -3.42
CA MET A 108 12.97 0.37 -3.92
C MET A 108 13.01 1.79 -3.34
N GLY A 109 13.98 2.10 -2.47
CA GLY A 109 14.23 3.43 -1.94
C GLY A 109 13.66 3.69 -0.55
N LEU A 110 13.16 2.68 0.15
CA LEU A 110 12.67 2.83 1.52
C LEU A 110 13.81 2.76 2.54
N ARG A 111 13.73 3.62 3.55
CA ARG A 111 14.55 3.51 4.75
C ARG A 111 13.98 2.42 5.67
N VAL A 112 14.80 1.42 5.98
CA VAL A 112 14.46 0.34 6.92
C VAL A 112 15.68 0.08 7.78
N ASP A 113 15.68 0.62 8.99
CA ASP A 113 16.75 0.48 9.96
C ASP A 113 16.20 0.26 11.39
N ARG A 114 17.04 0.44 12.41
CA ARG A 114 16.66 0.29 13.81
C ARG A 114 15.56 1.29 14.23
N TRP A 115 15.57 2.51 13.69
CA TRP A 115 14.78 3.65 14.12
C TRP A 115 13.57 3.90 13.24
N VAL A 116 13.73 3.64 11.93
CA VAL A 116 12.72 3.92 10.91
C VAL A 116 12.43 2.67 10.10
N ASP A 117 11.14 2.41 9.87
CA ASP A 117 10.66 1.37 8.97
C ASP A 117 9.57 1.94 8.06
N GLU A 118 9.98 2.47 6.91
CA GLU A 118 9.07 3.11 5.95
C GLU A 118 8.10 2.14 5.25
N ARG A 119 8.25 0.83 5.45
CA ARG A 119 7.27 -0.17 5.01
C ARG A 119 5.93 -0.02 5.75
N ARG A 120 5.95 0.61 6.93
CA ARG A 120 4.78 0.90 7.77
C ARG A 120 4.04 2.18 7.35
N ASP A 121 4.65 3.00 6.48
CA ASP A 121 4.04 4.21 5.95
C ASP A 121 3.21 3.88 4.70
N PRO A 122 1.90 4.19 4.67
CA PRO A 122 1.04 3.81 3.55
C PRO A 122 1.45 4.48 2.23
N ILE A 123 1.93 5.73 2.27
CA ILE A 123 2.31 6.50 1.08
C ILE A 123 3.66 6.02 0.55
N LYS A 124 4.67 5.98 1.42
CA LYS A 124 6.04 5.61 1.03
C LYS A 124 6.11 4.16 0.57
N SER A 125 5.48 3.24 1.33
CA SER A 125 5.48 1.82 0.98
C SER A 125 4.71 1.54 -0.31
N THR A 126 3.62 2.27 -0.59
CA THR A 126 2.90 2.12 -1.87
C THR A 126 3.72 2.62 -3.05
N LYS A 127 4.44 3.75 -2.92
CA LYS A 127 5.37 4.20 -3.97
C LYS A 127 6.44 3.15 -4.28
N ALA A 128 7.01 2.54 -3.25
CA ALA A 128 8.00 1.47 -3.41
C ALA A 128 7.40 0.19 -4.00
N ALA A 129 6.21 -0.21 -3.58
CA ALA A 129 5.51 -1.36 -4.11
C ALA A 129 5.11 -1.17 -5.58
N ALA A 130 4.63 0.02 -5.95
CA ALA A 130 4.32 0.37 -7.34
C ALA A 130 5.56 0.25 -8.23
N LYS A 131 6.70 0.82 -7.81
CA LYS A 131 7.98 0.69 -8.51
C LYS A 131 8.40 -0.78 -8.67
N TYR A 132 8.25 -1.59 -7.64
CA TYR A 132 8.59 -3.01 -7.70
C TYR A 132 7.65 -3.78 -8.62
N LEU A 133 6.33 -3.59 -8.50
CA LEU A 133 5.33 -4.20 -9.38
C LEU A 133 5.55 -3.82 -10.85
N ARG A 134 5.87 -2.54 -11.12
CA ARG A 134 6.22 -2.08 -12.46
C ARG A 134 7.47 -2.77 -13.00
N THR A 135 8.53 -2.89 -12.19
CA THR A 135 9.74 -3.64 -12.57
C THR A 135 9.43 -5.08 -12.93
N LEU A 136 8.56 -5.74 -12.16
CA LEU A 136 8.14 -7.12 -12.43
C LEU A 136 7.29 -7.21 -13.70
N HIS A 137 6.38 -6.26 -13.91
CA HIS A 137 5.56 -6.19 -15.11
C HIS A 137 6.43 -5.96 -16.36
N ASP A 138 7.36 -5.02 -16.32
CA ASP A 138 8.27 -4.73 -17.44
C ASP A 138 9.15 -5.93 -17.80
N HIS A 139 9.44 -6.79 -16.80
CA HIS A 139 10.20 -8.04 -17.01
C HIS A 139 9.35 -9.18 -17.61
N TYR A 140 8.08 -9.28 -17.23
CA TYR A 140 7.22 -10.42 -17.63
C TYR A 140 6.18 -10.09 -18.68
N ASP A 141 5.96 -8.81 -18.99
CA ASP A 141 4.87 -8.29 -19.84
C ASP A 141 3.49 -8.86 -19.45
N SER A 142 3.30 -9.09 -18.13
CA SER A 142 2.12 -9.72 -17.56
C SER A 142 1.91 -9.32 -16.11
N TRP A 143 0.74 -8.75 -15.80
CA TRP A 143 0.36 -8.42 -14.42
C TRP A 143 0.15 -9.65 -13.55
N LEU A 144 -0.33 -10.76 -14.11
CA LEU A 144 -0.49 -12.01 -13.38
C LEU A 144 0.84 -12.64 -13.00
N LEU A 145 1.82 -12.62 -13.92
CA LEU A 145 3.18 -13.07 -13.60
C LEU A 145 3.88 -12.12 -12.63
N ALA A 146 3.69 -10.82 -12.77
CA ALA A 146 4.20 -9.84 -11.82
C ALA A 146 3.65 -10.09 -10.40
N LEU A 147 2.35 -10.37 -10.28
CA LEU A 147 1.69 -10.70 -9.03
C LEU A 147 2.24 -12.01 -8.42
N ALA A 148 2.42 -13.05 -9.26
CA ALA A 148 3.02 -14.30 -8.82
C ALA A 148 4.47 -14.11 -8.35
N ALA A 149 5.27 -13.32 -9.07
CA ALA A 149 6.66 -13.02 -8.75
C ALA A 149 6.80 -12.13 -7.52
N TYR A 150 5.85 -11.25 -7.27
CA TYR A 150 5.81 -10.44 -6.04
C TYR A 150 5.87 -11.32 -4.78
N ASN A 151 5.09 -12.40 -4.75
CA ASN A 151 5.04 -13.32 -3.61
C ASN A 151 6.14 -14.38 -3.62
N ALA A 152 6.35 -15.05 -4.77
CA ALA A 152 7.26 -16.20 -4.86
C ALA A 152 8.73 -15.80 -5.10
N GLY A 153 8.98 -14.57 -5.51
CA GLY A 153 10.25 -14.10 -6.01
C GLY A 153 10.43 -14.38 -7.49
N ASP A 154 11.42 -13.75 -8.09
CA ASP A 154 11.69 -13.77 -9.52
C ASP A 154 12.08 -15.16 -10.07
N ARG A 155 12.96 -15.88 -9.38
CA ARG A 155 13.51 -17.17 -9.88
C ARG A 155 12.47 -18.23 -10.22
N PRO A 156 11.50 -18.57 -9.33
CA PRO A 156 10.49 -19.59 -9.65
C PRO A 156 9.60 -19.21 -10.84
N ILE A 157 9.24 -17.92 -10.93
CA ILE A 157 8.34 -17.43 -11.97
C ILE A 157 9.08 -17.22 -13.30
N GLY A 158 10.33 -16.80 -13.27
CA GLY A 158 11.16 -16.71 -14.48
C GLY A 158 11.32 -18.06 -15.21
N CYS A 159 11.29 -19.19 -14.50
CA CYS A 159 11.25 -20.51 -15.13
C CYS A 159 9.92 -20.79 -15.85
N VAL A 160 8.82 -20.31 -15.30
CA VAL A 160 7.49 -20.42 -15.91
C VAL A 160 7.40 -19.54 -17.15
N ALA A 161 7.76 -18.26 -17.01
CA ALA A 161 7.69 -17.27 -18.10
C ALA A 161 8.47 -17.70 -19.36
N ARG A 162 9.65 -18.28 -19.19
CA ARG A 162 10.46 -18.80 -20.33
C ARG A 162 9.84 -19.98 -21.06
N LYS A 163 8.98 -20.75 -20.40
CA LYS A 163 8.32 -21.91 -20.98
C LYS A 163 7.00 -21.58 -21.68
N CYS A 164 6.49 -20.40 -21.45
CA CYS A 164 5.13 -20.02 -21.80
C CYS A 164 5.12 -18.66 -22.50
N CYS A 165 4.88 -18.64 -23.78
CA CYS A 165 4.56 -17.41 -24.55
C CYS A 165 3.06 -17.12 -24.43
N VAL A 166 2.54 -16.93 -23.21
CA VAL A 166 1.09 -16.86 -22.96
C VAL A 166 0.66 -15.50 -22.46
N LYS A 167 -0.45 -15.00 -22.98
CA LYS A 167 -1.09 -13.74 -22.56
C LYS A 167 -1.81 -13.92 -21.21
N ASP A 168 -1.99 -12.84 -20.47
CA ASP A 168 -2.53 -12.80 -19.09
C ASP A 168 -3.78 -13.65 -18.82
N GLY A 169 -4.67 -13.84 -19.79
CA GLY A 169 -5.92 -14.61 -19.58
C GLY A 169 -5.77 -16.13 -19.61
N GLU A 170 -4.72 -16.67 -20.24
CA GLU A 170 -4.56 -18.12 -20.48
C GLU A 170 -3.60 -18.81 -19.48
N LEU A 171 -2.85 -18.00 -18.72
CA LEU A 171 -1.81 -18.46 -17.78
C LEU A 171 -2.35 -19.12 -16.51
N TYR A 172 -3.65 -18.97 -16.29
CA TYR A 172 -4.22 -19.31 -15.01
C TYR A 172 -4.48 -20.83 -14.88
N GLY A 173 -4.06 -21.40 -13.77
CA GLY A 173 -4.45 -22.76 -13.35
C GLY A 173 -3.54 -23.91 -13.75
N ARG A 174 -2.82 -23.84 -14.88
CA ARG A 174 -1.98 -24.98 -15.34
C ARG A 174 -0.48 -24.74 -15.29
N MET A 175 -0.04 -23.48 -15.17
CA MET A 175 1.36 -23.12 -15.40
C MET A 175 2.04 -22.52 -14.19
N LEU A 176 1.32 -21.89 -13.28
CA LEU A 176 1.89 -21.38 -12.05
C LEU A 176 2.18 -22.51 -11.05
N PRO A 177 3.29 -22.44 -10.30
CA PRO A 177 3.52 -23.31 -9.16
C PRO A 177 2.31 -23.26 -8.20
N ALA A 178 1.90 -24.38 -7.63
CA ALA A 178 0.67 -24.49 -6.83
C ALA A 178 0.53 -23.39 -5.74
N ARG A 179 1.65 -23.05 -5.07
CA ARG A 179 1.67 -21.95 -4.06
C ARG A 179 1.37 -20.59 -4.69
N SER A 180 1.96 -20.31 -5.85
CA SER A 180 1.74 -19.04 -6.57
C SER A 180 0.32 -18.95 -7.11
N ALA A 181 -0.23 -20.05 -7.63
CA ALA A 181 -1.62 -20.12 -8.07
C ALA A 181 -2.59 -19.81 -6.92
N VAL A 182 -2.36 -20.37 -5.73
CA VAL A 182 -3.14 -20.07 -4.52
C VAL A 182 -3.06 -18.60 -4.14
N TYR A 183 -1.87 -18.03 -4.14
CA TYR A 183 -1.67 -16.62 -3.80
C TYR A 183 -2.38 -15.69 -4.79
N VAL A 184 -2.12 -15.87 -6.07
CA VAL A 184 -2.75 -15.08 -7.15
C VAL A 184 -4.27 -15.18 -7.07
N SER A 185 -4.83 -16.39 -6.82
CA SER A 185 -6.27 -16.56 -6.66
C SER A 185 -6.85 -15.77 -5.49
N LYS A 186 -6.15 -15.73 -4.37
CA LYS A 186 -6.59 -14.94 -3.21
C LYS A 186 -6.66 -13.45 -3.54
N VAL A 187 -5.61 -12.94 -4.23
CA VAL A 187 -5.54 -11.54 -4.61
C VAL A 187 -6.60 -11.19 -5.65
N LEU A 188 -6.78 -12.04 -6.67
CA LEU A 188 -7.81 -11.81 -7.70
C LEU A 188 -9.24 -11.90 -7.13
N ALA A 189 -9.49 -12.83 -6.20
CA ALA A 189 -10.76 -12.90 -5.50
C ALA A 189 -11.03 -11.65 -4.65
N ALA A 190 -10.05 -11.18 -3.91
CA ALA A 190 -10.15 -9.94 -3.14
C ALA A 190 -10.38 -8.73 -4.07
N MET A 191 -9.61 -8.63 -5.15
CA MET A 191 -9.75 -7.62 -6.19
C MET A 191 -11.17 -7.59 -6.76
N HIS A 192 -11.74 -8.76 -7.05
CA HIS A 192 -13.09 -8.88 -7.58
C HIS A 192 -14.15 -8.39 -6.61
N LEU A 193 -14.04 -8.77 -5.32
CA LEU A 193 -14.97 -8.34 -4.28
C LEU A 193 -14.84 -6.82 -3.97
N MET A 194 -13.63 -6.30 -4.00
CA MET A 194 -13.37 -4.88 -3.74
C MET A 194 -13.90 -3.96 -4.86
N ARG A 195 -14.04 -4.48 -6.09
CA ARG A 195 -14.63 -3.72 -7.22
C ARG A 195 -16.12 -3.43 -7.02
N GLU A 196 -16.86 -4.39 -6.52
CA GLU A 196 -18.32 -4.34 -6.43
C GLU A 196 -18.79 -4.97 -5.10
N PRO A 197 -18.39 -4.41 -3.95
CA PRO A 197 -18.60 -5.05 -2.65
C PRO A 197 -20.08 -5.31 -2.36
N GLU A 198 -20.97 -4.41 -2.75
CA GLU A 198 -22.40 -4.52 -2.51
C GLU A 198 -23.03 -5.73 -3.20
N LYS A 199 -22.58 -6.09 -4.41
CA LYS A 199 -23.05 -7.30 -5.12
C LYS A 199 -22.75 -8.58 -4.35
N TYR A 200 -21.79 -8.55 -3.45
CA TYR A 200 -21.37 -9.68 -2.63
C TYR A 200 -21.83 -9.55 -1.17
N GLY A 201 -22.71 -8.57 -0.91
CA GLY A 201 -23.32 -8.33 0.40
C GLY A 201 -22.36 -7.68 1.40
N PHE A 202 -21.32 -6.99 0.96
CA PHE A 202 -20.48 -6.15 1.79
C PHE A 202 -20.97 -4.71 1.75
N GLU A 203 -20.71 -3.97 2.82
CA GLU A 203 -20.98 -2.53 2.83
C GLU A 203 -19.97 -1.81 1.93
N CYS A 204 -20.42 -0.76 1.24
CA CYS A 204 -19.53 0.14 0.53
C CYS A 204 -18.62 0.84 1.52
N PRO A 205 -17.29 0.81 1.32
CA PRO A 205 -16.39 1.53 2.20
C PRO A 205 -16.70 3.03 2.18
N ASN A 206 -16.89 3.62 3.34
CA ASN A 206 -16.99 5.07 3.48
C ASN A 206 -15.56 5.66 3.53
N TYR A 207 -15.00 5.95 2.36
CA TYR A 207 -13.64 6.44 2.27
C TYR A 207 -13.49 7.81 2.93
N CYS A 208 -12.59 7.88 3.90
CA CYS A 208 -12.23 9.13 4.54
C CYS A 208 -11.33 9.97 3.62
N LYS A 209 -11.45 11.30 3.74
CA LYS A 209 -10.46 12.18 3.11
C LYS A 209 -9.05 11.82 3.62
N PRO A 210 -8.02 11.87 2.74
CA PRO A 210 -6.65 11.66 3.15
C PRO A 210 -6.30 12.57 4.33
N THR A 211 -5.59 12.00 5.32
CA THR A 211 -5.15 12.77 6.48
C THR A 211 -4.15 13.84 6.03
N GLU A 212 -4.51 15.10 6.20
CA GLU A 212 -3.63 16.24 5.96
C GLU A 212 -2.59 16.37 7.08
N PHE A 213 -1.41 16.89 6.73
CA PHE A 213 -0.32 17.14 7.66
C PHE A 213 0.65 18.19 7.12
N ASP A 214 1.34 18.87 8.05
CA ASP A 214 2.43 19.80 7.74
C ASP A 214 3.77 19.07 7.89
N PRO A 215 4.57 18.89 6.81
CA PRO A 215 5.88 18.29 6.91
C PRO A 215 6.91 19.30 7.43
N VAL A 216 7.73 18.88 8.41
CA VAL A 216 8.91 19.63 8.88
C VAL A 216 10.14 18.75 8.86
N LEU A 217 11.31 19.33 8.58
CA LEU A 217 12.57 18.58 8.55
C LEU A 217 13.25 18.66 9.92
N VAL A 218 13.56 17.50 10.48
CA VAL A 218 14.22 17.36 11.79
C VAL A 218 15.61 16.80 11.62
N ASN A 219 16.62 17.53 12.13
CA ASN A 219 18.03 17.19 12.05
C ASN A 219 18.69 16.94 13.42
N THR A 220 17.99 17.27 14.51
CA THR A 220 18.45 17.05 15.89
C THR A 220 17.66 15.92 16.56
N PRO A 221 18.18 15.28 17.60
CA PRO A 221 17.43 14.28 18.36
C PRO A 221 16.19 14.92 18.99
N LEU A 222 15.04 14.30 18.79
CA LEU A 222 13.79 14.71 19.41
C LEU A 222 12.99 13.50 19.88
N GLN A 223 12.30 13.67 21.02
CA GLN A 223 11.26 12.75 21.45
C GLN A 223 9.91 13.27 20.95
N LEU A 224 9.03 12.35 20.51
CA LEU A 224 7.68 12.77 20.07
C LEU A 224 6.88 13.45 21.19
N GLU A 225 7.12 13.08 22.44
CA GLU A 225 6.51 13.70 23.62
C GLU A 225 6.91 15.19 23.77
N GLU A 226 8.18 15.52 23.47
CA GLU A 226 8.64 16.92 23.48
C GLU A 226 7.90 17.72 22.40
N VAL A 227 7.87 17.17 21.17
CA VAL A 227 7.17 17.82 20.06
C VAL A 227 5.68 17.96 20.37
N ALA A 228 5.04 16.91 20.93
CA ALA A 228 3.63 16.94 21.33
C ALA A 228 3.34 18.07 22.33
N THR A 229 4.25 18.26 23.29
CA THR A 229 4.18 19.36 24.27
C THR A 229 4.32 20.72 23.61
N TRP A 230 5.27 20.90 22.68
CA TRP A 230 5.49 22.18 21.98
C TRP A 230 4.30 22.64 21.18
N ILE A 231 3.60 21.70 20.53
CA ILE A 231 2.48 22.03 19.63
C ILE A 231 1.10 21.79 20.27
N ASP A 232 1.08 21.40 21.55
CA ASP A 232 -0.14 21.18 22.34
C ASP A 232 -1.10 20.16 21.72
N VAL A 233 -0.57 18.94 21.44
CA VAL A 233 -1.36 17.81 20.92
C VAL A 233 -1.04 16.51 21.66
N PRO A 234 -1.95 15.54 21.71
CA PRO A 234 -1.64 14.20 22.23
C PRO A 234 -0.54 13.52 21.41
N VAL A 235 0.46 12.90 22.07
CA VAL A 235 1.55 12.18 21.40
C VAL A 235 1.05 11.10 20.44
N GLY A 236 -0.06 10.43 20.76
CA GLY A 236 -0.69 9.44 19.89
C GLY A 236 -1.05 9.98 18.51
N ARG A 237 -1.40 11.28 18.41
CA ARG A 237 -1.67 11.92 17.12
C ARG A 237 -0.43 12.01 16.25
N LEU A 238 0.72 12.30 16.84
CA LEU A 238 2.00 12.31 16.12
C LEU A 238 2.43 10.90 15.70
N GLN A 239 2.21 9.89 16.54
CA GLN A 239 2.48 8.49 16.22
C GLN A 239 1.60 7.98 15.05
N GLU A 240 0.35 8.40 14.97
CA GLU A 240 -0.54 8.09 13.85
C GLU A 240 -0.04 8.69 12.53
N LEU A 241 0.39 9.97 12.56
CA LEU A 241 0.91 10.68 11.39
C LEU A 241 2.27 10.16 10.93
N ASN A 242 3.06 9.59 11.86
CA ASN A 242 4.43 9.13 11.62
C ASN A 242 4.61 7.62 11.80
N PRO A 243 3.84 6.77 11.08
CA PRO A 243 3.83 5.32 11.30
C PRO A 243 5.16 4.63 10.98
N SER A 244 6.07 5.31 10.28
CA SER A 244 7.41 4.79 9.97
C SER A 244 8.38 4.82 11.16
N LEU A 245 8.10 5.61 12.20
CA LEU A 245 8.92 5.62 13.40
C LEU A 245 8.74 4.32 14.19
N ARG A 246 9.85 3.70 14.56
CA ARG A 246 9.86 2.46 15.38
C ARG A 246 10.01 2.76 16.86
N LEU A 247 10.63 3.87 17.18
CA LEU A 247 10.85 4.41 18.50
C LEU A 247 10.35 5.85 18.52
N ASP A 248 9.93 6.32 19.65
CA ASP A 248 9.43 7.70 19.84
C ASP A 248 10.55 8.75 19.84
N ALA A 249 11.68 8.42 19.23
CA ALA A 249 12.84 9.29 19.10
C ALA A 249 13.37 9.32 17.66
N MET A 250 13.88 10.46 17.23
CA MET A 250 14.55 10.67 15.96
C MET A 250 16.06 10.85 16.16
N LEU A 251 16.85 10.36 15.20
CA LEU A 251 18.30 10.44 15.28
C LEU A 251 18.84 11.76 14.76
N PRO A 252 19.97 12.23 15.32
CA PRO A 252 20.70 13.37 14.79
C PRO A 252 21.11 13.16 13.34
N GLY A 253 21.05 14.22 12.51
CA GLY A 253 21.49 14.18 11.13
C GLY A 253 20.66 13.24 10.24
N SER A 254 19.49 12.82 10.70
CA SER A 254 18.64 11.88 9.97
C SER A 254 17.93 12.50 8.78
N GLY A 255 17.76 13.83 8.74
CA GLY A 255 16.94 14.50 7.73
C GLY A 255 15.52 13.93 7.71
N PHE A 256 14.97 13.60 8.86
CA PHE A 256 13.64 12.97 8.96
C PHE A 256 12.54 14.00 8.73
N ALA A 257 11.67 13.73 7.75
CA ALA A 257 10.48 14.54 7.52
C ALA A 257 9.38 14.11 8.51
N LEU A 258 9.27 14.86 9.61
CA LEU A 258 8.21 14.68 10.61
C LEU A 258 6.92 15.30 10.10
N ARG A 259 5.82 14.59 10.25
CA ARG A 259 4.48 15.05 9.92
C ARG A 259 3.79 15.56 11.17
N LEU A 260 3.39 16.82 11.13
CA LEU A 260 2.64 17.50 12.19
C LEU A 260 1.16 17.62 11.79
N PRO A 261 0.24 17.76 12.75
CA PRO A 261 -1.13 18.17 12.45
C PRO A 261 -1.16 19.49 11.71
N PRO A 262 -2.15 19.73 10.81
CA PRO A 262 -2.28 20.99 10.10
C PRO A 262 -2.33 22.21 11.04
N GLY A 263 -1.61 23.27 10.69
CA GLY A 263 -1.54 24.51 11.49
C GLY A 263 -0.62 24.45 12.70
N SER A 264 0.13 23.34 12.90
CA SER A 264 1.06 23.22 14.04
C SER A 264 2.48 23.72 13.73
N ARG A 265 2.76 24.07 12.49
CA ARG A 265 4.12 24.39 12.02
C ARG A 265 4.77 25.56 12.76
N GLU A 266 4.06 26.67 12.94
CA GLU A 266 4.63 27.87 13.59
C GLU A 266 5.07 27.58 15.04
N LYS A 267 4.21 26.90 15.82
CA LYS A 267 4.56 26.49 17.19
C LYS A 267 5.79 25.59 17.22
N PHE A 268 5.86 24.65 16.29
CA PHE A 268 7.00 23.74 16.16
C PHE A 268 8.28 24.51 15.82
N ASP A 269 8.27 25.36 14.79
CA ASP A 269 9.46 26.07 14.31
C ASP A 269 10.08 26.94 15.43
N LEU A 270 9.25 27.66 16.20
CA LEU A 270 9.70 28.47 17.35
C LEU A 270 10.38 27.63 18.43
N ALA A 271 9.74 26.53 18.85
CA ALA A 271 10.28 25.67 19.90
C ALA A 271 11.53 24.90 19.43
N TYR A 272 11.56 24.49 18.15
CA TYR A 272 12.68 23.78 17.56
C TYR A 272 13.92 24.62 17.42
N GLU A 273 13.77 25.92 17.09
CA GLU A 273 14.88 26.87 17.09
C GLU A 273 15.51 27.05 18.50
N GLU A 274 14.68 27.15 19.54
CA GLU A 274 15.16 27.23 20.93
C GLU A 274 15.88 25.93 21.34
N HIS A 275 15.32 24.77 20.99
CA HIS A 275 15.92 23.47 21.27
C HIS A 275 17.27 23.29 20.55
N SER A 276 17.39 23.74 19.32
CA SER A 276 18.61 23.59 18.49
C SER A 276 19.75 24.52 18.91
N ARG A 277 19.49 25.52 19.72
CA ARG A 277 20.50 26.45 20.28
C ARG A 277 21.13 25.94 21.59
N ARG A 278 20.54 24.92 22.21
CA ARG A 278 21.04 24.25 23.44
C ARG A 278 22.00 23.13 23.11
#